data_87b099c44dfedc81a53534ecc834547d
#
_entry.id   87b099c44dfedc81a53534ecc834547d
#
_cell.length_a   1.000
_cell.length_b   1.000
_cell.length_c   1.000
_cell.angle_alpha   90.00
_cell.angle_beta   90.00
_cell.angle_gamma   90.00
#
_symmetry.space_group_name_H-M   'P 1'
#
loop_
_entity.id
_entity.type
_entity.pdbx_description
1 polymer ?
#
loop_
_entity_poly.entity_id
_entity_poly.type
_entity_poly.pdbx_seq_one_letter_code
_entity_poly.pdbx_strand_id
1 'polypeptide(L)'
;ETPLLVEDATDEQLSLVDHNEYSQTVDGAREATITELVDHHRLGDVTTSEPVFCLIKPVGSTATIIADLFDEQGVEIDSQTAGLLLSGLVSDTVVLRSPTTTERDRVVAERLADIADVDIEAYGKELLAQKSKLGEKGPHEMVLGDFKEFAFGERAVGIGQIETVEPAPVLDQREAIRAAMDEIVDERGYDVLVLLVTDLLEEASTVFVVGREVDLVGEALDAEITGGKAFLPGVMSRKKQVVPPLESAFR
;
A
#
# COMPACT_ATOMS: atom_id res chain seq x y z
N GLU A 1 -13.30 -22.74 -10.71
CA GLU A 1 -13.62 -22.00 -11.97
C GLU A 1 -13.18 -20.54 -11.78
N THR A 2 -12.61 -19.94 -12.84
CA THR A 2 -12.25 -18.52 -12.80
C THR A 2 -13.54 -17.70 -12.84
N PRO A 3 -13.76 -16.72 -11.92
CA PRO A 3 -14.92 -15.87 -11.96
C PRO A 3 -15.01 -15.10 -13.29
N LEU A 4 -16.23 -14.87 -13.75
CA LEU A 4 -16.47 -14.00 -14.90
C LEU A 4 -16.17 -12.56 -14.50
N LEU A 5 -15.33 -11.87 -15.27
CA LEU A 5 -15.09 -10.44 -15.11
C LEU A 5 -16.09 -9.66 -15.95
N VAL A 6 -16.74 -8.67 -15.36
CA VAL A 6 -17.62 -7.72 -16.04
C VAL A 6 -16.98 -6.34 -16.02
N GLU A 7 -17.10 -5.63 -17.15
CA GLU A 7 -16.56 -4.27 -17.30
C GLU A 7 -17.62 -3.19 -17.03
N ASP A 8 -18.90 -3.55 -17.06
CA ASP A 8 -20.04 -2.68 -16.80
C ASP A 8 -21.11 -3.46 -16.03
N ALA A 9 -21.57 -2.88 -14.93
CA ALA A 9 -22.56 -3.48 -14.04
C ALA A 9 -23.93 -2.78 -14.10
N THR A 10 -24.21 -2.01 -15.14
CA THR A 10 -25.52 -1.35 -15.33
C THR A 10 -26.65 -2.40 -15.29
N ASP A 11 -27.68 -2.12 -14.50
CA ASP A 11 -28.84 -3.00 -14.26
C ASP A 11 -28.53 -4.34 -13.55
N GLU A 12 -27.29 -4.56 -13.08
CA GLU A 12 -26.91 -5.77 -12.36
C GLU A 12 -27.22 -5.67 -10.86
N GLN A 13 -27.13 -6.81 -10.16
CA GLN A 13 -27.15 -6.87 -8.68
C GLN A 13 -25.72 -7.02 -8.17
N LEU A 14 -25.33 -6.13 -7.23
CA LEU A 14 -23.98 -6.09 -6.69
C LEU A 14 -23.96 -6.36 -5.19
N SER A 15 -23.03 -7.24 -4.78
CA SER A 15 -22.54 -7.32 -3.42
C SER A 15 -21.17 -6.63 -3.38
N LEU A 16 -21.07 -5.52 -2.65
CA LEU A 16 -19.81 -4.80 -2.50
C LEU A 16 -18.99 -5.40 -1.37
N VAL A 17 -17.75 -5.75 -1.65
CA VAL A 17 -16.82 -6.33 -0.69
C VAL A 17 -15.52 -5.54 -0.72
N ASP A 18 -15.02 -5.15 0.45
CA ASP A 18 -13.75 -4.46 0.64
C ASP A 18 -13.68 -3.03 0.08
N HIS A 19 -14.81 -2.45 -0.25
CA HIS A 19 -14.96 -1.04 -0.60
C HIS A 19 -16.41 -0.58 -0.48
N ASN A 20 -16.60 0.73 -0.28
CA ASN A 20 -17.92 1.37 -0.23
C ASN A 20 -17.88 2.79 -0.84
N GLU A 21 -16.98 3.02 -1.79
CA GLU A 21 -16.85 4.27 -2.56
C GLU A 21 -17.04 3.96 -4.05
N TYR A 22 -17.90 4.72 -4.75
CA TYR A 22 -18.15 4.52 -6.19
C TYR A 22 -16.89 4.67 -7.06
N SER A 23 -15.90 5.42 -6.60
CA SER A 23 -14.61 5.55 -7.29
C SER A 23 -13.80 4.25 -7.37
N GLN A 24 -14.17 3.26 -6.59
CA GLN A 24 -13.51 1.95 -6.52
C GLN A 24 -14.36 0.83 -7.14
N THR A 25 -15.59 1.14 -7.57
CA THR A 25 -16.48 0.17 -8.21
C THR A 25 -16.23 0.07 -9.71
N VAL A 26 -16.78 -0.98 -10.31
CA VAL A 26 -16.88 -1.14 -11.76
C VAL A 26 -17.80 -0.08 -12.37
N ASP A 27 -17.60 0.23 -13.64
CA ASP A 27 -18.50 1.13 -14.37
C ASP A 27 -19.96 0.63 -14.32
N GLY A 28 -20.94 1.54 -14.32
CA GLY A 28 -22.36 1.19 -14.20
C GLY A 28 -22.84 0.89 -12.78
N ALA A 29 -21.96 0.89 -11.77
CA ALA A 29 -22.35 0.55 -10.39
C ALA A 29 -23.35 1.53 -9.75
N ARG A 30 -23.43 2.77 -10.25
CA ARG A 30 -24.44 3.75 -9.79
C ARG A 30 -25.86 3.42 -10.27
N GLU A 31 -25.96 2.75 -11.39
CA GLU A 31 -27.18 2.26 -12.03
C GLU A 31 -27.54 0.82 -11.59
N ALA A 32 -26.60 0.14 -10.94
CA ALA A 32 -26.80 -1.21 -10.40
C ALA A 32 -27.62 -1.21 -9.12
N THR A 33 -28.18 -2.37 -8.77
CA THR A 33 -28.84 -2.59 -7.49
C THR A 33 -27.85 -3.18 -6.49
N ILE A 34 -27.40 -2.37 -5.50
CA ILE A 34 -26.56 -2.88 -4.42
C ILE A 34 -27.44 -3.64 -3.44
N THR A 35 -27.13 -4.91 -3.19
CA THR A 35 -27.87 -5.82 -2.33
C THR A 35 -27.18 -6.03 -0.97
N GLU A 36 -25.84 -6.02 -0.99
CA GLU A 36 -25.03 -6.29 0.20
C GLU A 36 -23.78 -5.41 0.19
N LEU A 37 -23.27 -5.11 1.41
CA LEU A 37 -22.01 -4.42 1.60
C LEU A 37 -21.29 -5.04 2.81
N VAL A 38 -20.07 -5.54 2.60
CA VAL A 38 -19.20 -6.05 3.66
C VAL A 38 -17.84 -5.39 3.55
N ASP A 39 -17.44 -4.61 4.57
CA ASP A 39 -16.25 -3.77 4.46
C ASP A 39 -15.62 -3.47 5.83
N HIS A 40 -14.34 -3.09 5.83
CA HIS A 40 -13.60 -2.65 7.01
C HIS A 40 -13.15 -1.18 6.92
N HIS A 41 -13.41 -0.52 5.81
CA HIS A 41 -13.06 0.88 5.59
C HIS A 41 -14.06 1.84 6.27
N ARG A 42 -13.69 3.12 6.31
CA ARG A 42 -14.62 4.19 6.66
C ARG A 42 -15.77 4.23 5.66
N LEU A 43 -16.92 4.76 6.08
CA LEU A 43 -18.05 4.98 5.18
C LEU A 43 -17.68 5.97 4.07
N GLY A 44 -17.92 5.56 2.83
CA GLY A 44 -17.74 6.34 1.61
C GLY A 44 -19.04 7.00 1.12
N ASP A 45 -19.23 7.00 -0.21
CA ASP A 45 -20.32 7.70 -0.88
C ASP A 45 -21.39 6.79 -1.50
N VAL A 46 -21.31 5.47 -1.25
CA VAL A 46 -22.32 4.52 -1.72
C VAL A 46 -23.67 4.81 -1.08
N THR A 47 -24.71 4.91 -1.89
CA THR A 47 -26.08 5.12 -1.47
C THR A 47 -26.99 4.09 -2.12
N THR A 48 -28.02 3.65 -1.42
CA THR A 48 -28.98 2.65 -1.90
C THR A 48 -30.40 3.20 -1.83
N SER A 49 -31.26 2.80 -2.77
CA SER A 49 -32.68 3.17 -2.79
C SER A 49 -33.51 2.30 -1.86
N GLU A 50 -33.05 1.09 -1.56
CA GLU A 50 -33.71 0.09 -0.74
C GLU A 50 -32.82 -0.29 0.45
N PRO A 51 -33.39 -0.83 1.55
CA PRO A 51 -32.62 -1.40 2.64
C PRO A 51 -31.75 -2.56 2.17
N VAL A 52 -30.47 -2.56 2.59
CA VAL A 52 -29.49 -3.57 2.20
C VAL A 52 -28.86 -4.21 3.45
N PHE A 53 -28.31 -5.40 3.30
CA PHE A 53 -27.42 -5.94 4.31
C PHE A 53 -26.12 -5.14 4.28
N CYS A 54 -25.76 -4.52 5.41
CA CYS A 54 -24.55 -3.73 5.52
C CYS A 54 -23.79 -4.14 6.79
N LEU A 55 -22.59 -4.68 6.62
CA LEU A 55 -21.72 -5.11 7.71
C LEU A 55 -20.36 -4.44 7.59
N ILE A 56 -20.13 -3.45 8.47
CA ILE A 56 -18.84 -2.76 8.56
C ILE A 56 -18.29 -2.96 9.96
N LYS A 57 -17.05 -3.48 10.05
CA LYS A 57 -16.34 -3.69 11.32
C LYS A 57 -14.97 -2.98 11.26
N PRO A 58 -14.53 -2.33 12.34
CA PRO A 58 -13.21 -1.68 12.42
C PRO A 58 -12.10 -2.70 12.71
N VAL A 59 -11.82 -3.56 11.74
CA VAL A 59 -10.76 -4.58 11.75
C VAL A 59 -9.73 -4.27 10.67
N GLY A 60 -8.63 -5.00 10.63
CA GLY A 60 -7.53 -4.77 9.71
C GLY A 60 -7.78 -5.24 8.28
N SER A 61 -8.77 -6.13 8.05
CA SER A 61 -9.10 -6.65 6.72
C SER A 61 -10.55 -7.13 6.64
N THR A 62 -11.18 -6.94 5.51
CA THR A 62 -12.51 -7.52 5.21
C THR A 62 -12.47 -9.06 5.25
N ALA A 63 -11.34 -9.69 4.94
CA ALA A 63 -11.18 -11.13 5.07
C ALA A 63 -11.44 -11.65 6.50
N THR A 64 -11.11 -10.86 7.52
CA THR A 64 -11.45 -11.16 8.92
C THR A 64 -12.96 -11.21 9.14
N ILE A 65 -13.69 -10.26 8.55
CA ILE A 65 -15.16 -10.22 8.64
C ILE A 65 -15.80 -11.43 7.94
N ILE A 66 -15.29 -11.77 6.76
CA ILE A 66 -15.77 -12.93 5.99
C ILE A 66 -15.51 -14.24 6.77
N ALA A 67 -14.32 -14.40 7.35
CA ALA A 67 -14.03 -15.57 8.18
C ALA A 67 -14.98 -15.68 9.40
N ASP A 68 -15.33 -14.54 10.02
CA ASP A 68 -16.33 -14.48 11.09
C ASP A 68 -17.72 -14.92 10.59
N LEU A 69 -18.11 -14.49 9.39
CA LEU A 69 -19.40 -14.88 8.80
C LEU A 69 -19.48 -16.39 8.52
N PHE A 70 -18.38 -17.05 8.10
CA PHE A 70 -18.34 -18.51 8.00
C PHE A 70 -18.65 -19.17 9.34
N ASP A 71 -18.04 -18.67 10.43
CA ASP A 71 -18.31 -19.19 11.79
C ASP A 71 -19.75 -18.96 12.22
N GLU A 72 -20.27 -17.74 12.02
CA GLU A 72 -21.63 -17.36 12.40
C GLU A 72 -22.70 -18.21 11.67
N GLN A 73 -22.39 -18.61 10.42
CA GLN A 73 -23.27 -19.46 9.61
C GLN A 73 -23.04 -20.97 9.82
N GLY A 74 -22.03 -21.34 10.59
CA GLY A 74 -21.65 -22.74 10.80
C GLY A 74 -21.14 -23.45 9.55
N VAL A 75 -20.54 -22.70 8.63
CA VAL A 75 -19.95 -23.21 7.39
C VAL A 75 -18.46 -23.43 7.61
N GLU A 76 -17.99 -24.64 7.30
CA GLU A 76 -16.56 -24.95 7.39
C GLU A 76 -15.76 -24.26 6.28
N ILE A 77 -14.60 -23.72 6.64
CA ILE A 77 -13.66 -23.13 5.70
C ILE A 77 -12.70 -24.23 5.25
N ASP A 78 -12.67 -24.52 3.95
CA ASP A 78 -11.68 -25.45 3.37
C ASP A 78 -10.29 -24.80 3.23
N SER A 79 -9.26 -25.62 2.98
CA SER A 79 -7.87 -25.14 2.89
C SER A 79 -7.65 -24.10 1.78
N GLN A 80 -8.33 -24.22 0.65
CA GLN A 80 -8.22 -23.25 -0.45
C GLN A 80 -8.84 -21.90 -0.07
N THR A 81 -10.03 -21.93 0.50
CA THR A 81 -10.73 -20.72 0.99
C THR A 81 -9.95 -20.06 2.12
N ALA A 82 -9.38 -20.85 3.04
CA ALA A 82 -8.51 -20.35 4.11
C ALA A 82 -7.28 -19.63 3.56
N GLY A 83 -6.61 -20.20 2.55
CA GLY A 83 -5.47 -19.57 1.88
C GLY A 83 -5.84 -18.25 1.20
N LEU A 84 -7.00 -18.17 0.54
CA LEU A 84 -7.48 -16.94 -0.10
C LEU A 84 -7.80 -15.85 0.93
N LEU A 85 -8.52 -16.18 2.00
CA LEU A 85 -8.84 -15.25 3.09
C LEU A 85 -7.56 -14.78 3.81
N LEU A 86 -6.63 -15.69 4.08
CA LEU A 86 -5.33 -15.34 4.65
C LEU A 86 -4.54 -14.40 3.75
N SER A 87 -4.57 -14.61 2.42
CA SER A 87 -3.91 -13.73 1.46
C SER A 87 -4.41 -12.29 1.55
N GLY A 88 -5.72 -12.08 1.58
CA GLY A 88 -6.33 -10.76 1.79
C GLY A 88 -5.90 -10.17 3.13
N LEU A 89 -6.03 -10.94 4.21
CA LEU A 89 -5.72 -10.49 5.56
C LEU A 89 -4.25 -10.07 5.72
N VAL A 90 -3.29 -10.89 5.29
CA VAL A 90 -1.85 -10.53 5.40
C VAL A 90 -1.44 -9.41 4.46
N SER A 91 -2.14 -9.25 3.32
CA SER A 91 -1.93 -8.13 2.41
C SER A 91 -2.34 -6.80 3.05
N ASP A 92 -3.54 -6.72 3.61
CA ASP A 92 -4.10 -5.48 4.18
C ASP A 92 -3.42 -5.08 5.49
N THR A 93 -3.02 -6.09 6.27
CA THR A 93 -2.37 -5.89 7.57
C THR A 93 -0.85 -5.82 7.50
N VAL A 94 -0.26 -5.90 6.30
CA VAL A 94 1.19 -5.97 6.10
C VAL A 94 1.80 -7.05 7.02
N VAL A 95 1.35 -8.28 6.85
CA VAL A 95 1.74 -9.42 7.69
C VAL A 95 1.54 -9.11 9.18
N LEU A 96 0.35 -8.62 9.55
CA LEU A 96 -0.06 -8.26 10.92
C LEU A 96 0.76 -7.14 11.59
N ARG A 97 1.48 -6.31 10.81
CA ARG A 97 2.31 -5.19 11.29
C ARG A 97 1.69 -3.82 11.08
N SER A 98 0.62 -3.72 10.27
CA SER A 98 -0.10 -2.46 10.08
C SER A 98 -0.67 -1.93 11.40
N PRO A 99 -0.66 -0.62 11.64
CA PRO A 99 -1.32 -0.02 12.80
C PRO A 99 -2.85 -0.20 12.80
N THR A 100 -3.44 -0.64 11.68
CA THR A 100 -4.85 -1.00 11.58
C THR A 100 -5.14 -2.44 12.03
N THR A 101 -4.11 -3.27 12.22
CA THR A 101 -4.25 -4.66 12.66
C THR A 101 -4.85 -4.72 14.06
N THR A 102 -5.92 -5.49 14.21
CA THR A 102 -6.58 -5.73 15.49
C THR A 102 -6.22 -7.12 16.04
N GLU A 103 -6.55 -7.35 17.32
CA GLU A 103 -6.41 -8.68 17.93
C GLU A 103 -7.28 -9.72 17.21
N ARG A 104 -8.45 -9.31 16.70
CA ARG A 104 -9.29 -10.22 15.92
C ARG A 104 -8.63 -10.70 14.65
N ASP A 105 -7.93 -9.81 13.95
CA ASP A 105 -7.18 -10.18 12.74
C ASP A 105 -6.11 -11.23 13.04
N ARG A 106 -5.41 -11.09 14.17
CA ARG A 106 -4.36 -12.05 14.60
C ARG A 106 -4.96 -13.43 14.85
N VAL A 107 -6.03 -13.51 15.63
CA VAL A 107 -6.72 -14.79 15.93
C VAL A 107 -7.23 -15.46 14.66
N VAL A 108 -7.82 -14.68 13.75
CA VAL A 108 -8.33 -15.21 12.48
C VAL A 108 -7.19 -15.66 11.58
N ALA A 109 -6.10 -14.88 11.49
CA ALA A 109 -4.93 -15.24 10.68
C ALA A 109 -4.30 -16.55 11.13
N GLU A 110 -4.09 -16.75 12.44
CA GLU A 110 -3.56 -18.00 13.00
C GLU A 110 -4.44 -19.20 12.61
N ARG A 111 -5.75 -19.09 12.80
CA ARG A 111 -6.70 -20.14 12.41
C ARG A 111 -6.69 -20.44 10.92
N LEU A 112 -6.68 -19.41 10.06
CA LEU A 112 -6.65 -19.59 8.61
C LEU A 112 -5.33 -20.22 8.15
N ALA A 113 -4.22 -19.85 8.77
CA ALA A 113 -2.90 -20.43 8.49
C ALA A 113 -2.84 -21.91 8.87
N ASP A 114 -3.41 -22.29 10.01
CA ASP A 114 -3.53 -23.69 10.43
C ASP A 114 -4.35 -24.53 9.43
N ILE A 115 -5.50 -23.98 8.95
CA ILE A 115 -6.34 -24.66 7.96
C ILE A 115 -5.65 -24.77 6.60
N ALA A 116 -4.91 -23.73 6.19
CA ALA A 116 -4.19 -23.69 4.93
C ALA A 116 -2.84 -24.43 4.96
N ASP A 117 -2.37 -24.84 6.15
CA ASP A 117 -1.05 -25.46 6.40
C ASP A 117 0.10 -24.59 5.90
N VAL A 118 0.13 -23.32 6.29
CA VAL A 118 1.16 -22.35 5.92
C VAL A 118 1.70 -21.57 7.12
N ASP A 119 2.97 -21.14 7.05
CA ASP A 119 3.54 -20.18 7.99
C ASP A 119 3.19 -18.75 7.56
N ILE A 120 2.58 -17.96 8.45
CA ILE A 120 2.08 -16.61 8.16
C ILE A 120 3.20 -15.68 7.70
N GLU A 121 4.36 -15.68 8.36
CA GLU A 121 5.47 -14.79 8.06
C GLU A 121 6.10 -15.12 6.70
N ALA A 122 6.37 -16.40 6.45
CA ALA A 122 6.97 -16.85 5.19
C ALA A 122 6.02 -16.60 4.02
N TYR A 123 4.76 -17.01 4.17
CA TYR A 123 3.72 -16.84 3.15
C TYR A 123 3.44 -15.36 2.86
N GLY A 124 3.28 -14.55 3.90
CA GLY A 124 3.00 -13.13 3.75
C GLY A 124 4.13 -12.36 3.07
N LYS A 125 5.40 -12.68 3.39
CA LYS A 125 6.55 -12.12 2.68
C LYS A 125 6.56 -12.47 1.21
N GLU A 126 6.34 -13.75 0.87
CA GLU A 126 6.27 -14.18 -0.53
C GLU A 126 5.14 -13.48 -1.28
N LEU A 127 3.94 -13.40 -0.70
CA LEU A 127 2.78 -12.73 -1.29
C LEU A 127 3.05 -11.24 -1.57
N LEU A 128 3.59 -10.51 -0.59
CA LEU A 128 3.88 -9.09 -0.73
C LEU A 128 5.03 -8.82 -1.72
N ALA A 129 6.04 -9.68 -1.76
CA ALA A 129 7.11 -9.61 -2.75
C ALA A 129 6.56 -9.78 -4.19
N GLN A 130 5.63 -10.72 -4.41
CA GLN A 130 4.96 -10.90 -5.71
C GLN A 130 4.08 -9.68 -6.07
N LYS A 131 3.39 -9.09 -5.10
CA LYS A 131 2.54 -7.91 -5.32
C LYS A 131 3.36 -6.68 -5.76
N SER A 132 4.56 -6.50 -5.24
CA SER A 132 5.40 -5.33 -5.54
C SER A 132 5.97 -5.34 -6.95
N LYS A 133 6.22 -6.52 -7.55
CA LYS A 133 6.85 -6.72 -8.89
C LYS A 133 8.07 -5.82 -9.13
N LEU A 134 8.75 -5.40 -8.07
CA LEU A 134 9.88 -4.45 -8.15
C LEU A 134 11.03 -4.98 -9.00
N GLY A 135 11.23 -6.31 -9.02
CA GLY A 135 12.29 -6.94 -9.83
C GLY A 135 12.08 -6.85 -11.35
N GLU A 136 10.85 -6.55 -11.80
CA GLU A 136 10.51 -6.42 -13.22
C GLU A 136 10.57 -4.97 -13.72
N LYS A 137 10.63 -3.98 -12.81
CA LYS A 137 10.63 -2.55 -13.13
C LYS A 137 12.02 -2.03 -13.43
N GLY A 138 12.11 -1.17 -14.45
CA GLY A 138 13.32 -0.40 -14.73
C GLY A 138 13.56 0.72 -13.70
N PRO A 139 14.80 1.23 -13.54
CA PRO A 139 15.13 2.26 -12.55
C PRO A 139 14.25 3.53 -12.64
N HIS A 140 13.95 4.03 -13.83
CA HIS A 140 13.04 5.18 -14.03
C HIS A 140 11.63 4.90 -13.56
N GLU A 141 11.11 3.71 -13.89
CA GLU A 141 9.77 3.28 -13.46
C GLU A 141 9.70 3.12 -11.93
N MET A 142 10.76 2.63 -11.29
CA MET A 142 10.85 2.56 -9.84
C MET A 142 10.78 3.95 -9.19
N VAL A 143 11.53 4.92 -9.73
CA VAL A 143 11.56 6.30 -9.20
C VAL A 143 10.22 7.00 -9.39
N LEU A 144 9.57 6.83 -10.55
CA LEU A 144 8.36 7.55 -10.93
C LEU A 144 7.05 6.82 -10.60
N GLY A 145 7.10 5.61 -10.06
CA GLY A 145 5.92 4.76 -9.80
C GLY A 145 4.93 5.37 -8.79
N ASP A 146 5.40 5.81 -7.63
CA ASP A 146 4.66 6.66 -6.69
C ASP A 146 5.44 7.95 -6.46
N PHE A 147 5.30 8.87 -7.37
CA PHE A 147 6.03 10.13 -7.43
C PHE A 147 5.11 11.33 -7.30
N LYS A 148 5.56 12.34 -6.58
CA LYS A 148 4.86 13.62 -6.41
C LYS A 148 5.82 14.78 -6.61
N GLU A 149 5.31 15.83 -7.25
CA GLU A 149 6.02 17.09 -7.46
C GLU A 149 5.54 18.14 -6.46
N PHE A 150 6.48 18.89 -5.93
CA PHE A 150 6.21 19.95 -4.97
C PHE A 150 6.94 21.23 -5.38
N ALA A 151 6.33 22.37 -5.09
CA ALA A 151 6.96 23.69 -5.16
C ALA A 151 7.09 24.24 -3.75
N PHE A 152 8.31 24.30 -3.22
CA PHE A 152 8.60 24.85 -1.90
C PHE A 152 9.34 26.18 -2.06
N GLY A 153 8.61 27.29 -1.92
CA GLY A 153 9.12 28.59 -2.30
C GLY A 153 9.39 28.66 -3.82
N GLU A 154 10.64 28.96 -4.19
CA GLU A 154 11.08 29.02 -5.58
C GLU A 154 11.70 27.69 -6.08
N ARG A 155 11.72 26.65 -5.25
CA ARG A 155 12.38 25.37 -5.53
C ARG A 155 11.41 24.33 -6.02
N ALA A 156 11.77 23.63 -7.08
CA ALA A 156 11.08 22.46 -7.61
C ALA A 156 11.64 21.18 -6.98
N VAL A 157 10.80 20.43 -6.28
CA VAL A 157 11.19 19.25 -5.51
C VAL A 157 10.40 18.02 -5.97
N GLY A 158 11.12 16.98 -6.39
CA GLY A 158 10.52 15.68 -6.67
C GLY A 158 10.64 14.75 -5.47
N ILE A 159 9.57 14.03 -5.10
CA ILE A 159 9.63 13.05 -4.01
C ILE A 159 8.93 11.77 -4.43
N GLY A 160 9.72 10.69 -4.63
CA GLY A 160 9.23 9.33 -4.89
C GLY A 160 9.20 8.49 -3.62
N GLN A 161 8.36 7.44 -3.62
CA GLN A 161 8.33 6.43 -2.57
C GLN A 161 8.14 5.04 -3.18
N ILE A 162 8.97 4.09 -2.75
CA ILE A 162 8.84 2.67 -3.02
C ILE A 162 8.55 2.00 -1.68
N GLU A 163 7.38 1.42 -1.52
CA GLU A 163 7.02 0.62 -0.36
C GLU A 163 7.26 -0.86 -0.68
N THR A 164 7.99 -1.55 0.16
CA THR A 164 8.33 -2.96 -0.05
C THR A 164 8.57 -3.67 1.28
N VAL A 165 8.38 -4.98 1.27
CA VAL A 165 8.77 -5.88 2.37
C VAL A 165 10.15 -6.52 2.13
N GLU A 166 10.73 -6.27 0.96
CA GLU A 166 12.03 -6.77 0.52
C GLU A 166 12.79 -5.63 -0.17
N PRO A 167 13.49 -4.76 0.59
CA PRO A 167 14.19 -3.62 0.01
C PRO A 167 15.46 -4.02 -0.76
N ALA A 168 16.03 -5.20 -0.49
CA ALA A 168 17.30 -5.63 -1.08
C ALA A 168 17.33 -5.56 -2.62
N PRO A 169 16.33 -6.05 -3.38
CA PRO A 169 16.34 -5.97 -4.84
C PRO A 169 16.38 -4.54 -5.39
N VAL A 170 15.83 -3.57 -4.65
CA VAL A 170 15.89 -2.14 -4.99
C VAL A 170 17.26 -1.57 -4.62
N LEU A 171 17.73 -1.86 -3.40
CA LEU A 171 19.01 -1.35 -2.88
C LEU A 171 20.22 -1.90 -3.64
N ASP A 172 20.13 -3.10 -4.20
CA ASP A 172 21.17 -3.68 -5.07
C ASP A 172 21.28 -2.95 -6.40
N GLN A 173 20.23 -2.30 -6.87
CA GLN A 173 20.20 -1.46 -8.06
C GLN A 173 20.50 0.02 -7.79
N ARG A 174 21.00 0.37 -6.61
CA ARG A 174 21.17 1.76 -6.13
C ARG A 174 21.88 2.68 -7.12
N GLU A 175 22.90 2.18 -7.83
CA GLU A 175 23.68 2.99 -8.79
C GLU A 175 22.86 3.30 -10.03
N ALA A 176 22.09 2.34 -10.54
CA ALA A 176 21.20 2.52 -11.68
C ALA A 176 20.00 3.43 -11.31
N ILE A 177 19.44 3.26 -10.11
CA ILE A 177 18.37 4.13 -9.60
C ILE A 177 18.87 5.57 -9.45
N ARG A 178 20.07 5.75 -8.90
CA ARG A 178 20.67 7.07 -8.75
C ARG A 178 20.94 7.75 -10.10
N ALA A 179 21.45 7.03 -11.08
CA ALA A 179 21.63 7.56 -12.43
C ALA A 179 20.28 7.99 -13.05
N ALA A 180 19.23 7.17 -12.90
CA ALA A 180 17.89 7.54 -13.34
C ALA A 180 17.34 8.79 -12.61
N MET A 181 17.61 8.92 -11.31
CA MET A 181 17.23 10.11 -10.54
C MET A 181 17.95 11.36 -11.04
N ASP A 182 19.25 11.29 -11.35
CA ASP A 182 20.03 12.40 -11.90
C ASP A 182 19.47 12.82 -13.28
N GLU A 183 19.16 11.87 -14.16
CA GLU A 183 18.52 12.12 -15.46
C GLU A 183 17.15 12.81 -15.29
N ILE A 184 16.32 12.35 -14.36
CA ILE A 184 14.99 12.96 -14.08
C ILE A 184 15.14 14.39 -13.54
N VAL A 185 16.13 14.65 -12.67
CA VAL A 185 16.43 16.01 -12.18
C VAL A 185 16.77 16.94 -13.32
N ASP A 186 17.64 16.52 -14.24
CA ASP A 186 18.06 17.32 -15.38
C ASP A 186 16.92 17.54 -16.39
N GLU A 187 16.14 16.49 -16.69
CA GLU A 187 15.03 16.57 -17.66
C GLU A 187 13.87 17.44 -17.17
N ARG A 188 13.53 17.37 -15.87
CA ARG A 188 12.37 18.07 -15.30
C ARG A 188 12.73 19.37 -14.59
N GLY A 189 14.03 19.65 -14.43
CA GLY A 189 14.52 20.88 -13.82
C GLY A 189 14.26 20.94 -12.30
N TYR A 190 14.32 19.81 -11.61
CA TYR A 190 14.21 19.83 -10.15
C TYR A 190 15.47 20.37 -9.50
N ASP A 191 15.31 21.10 -8.40
CA ASP A 191 16.42 21.50 -7.55
C ASP A 191 16.93 20.31 -6.72
N VAL A 192 16.02 19.43 -6.32
CA VAL A 192 16.33 18.18 -5.61
C VAL A 192 15.28 17.13 -5.89
N LEU A 193 15.72 15.86 -5.94
CA LEU A 193 14.85 14.69 -5.97
C LEU A 193 15.21 13.77 -4.82
N VAL A 194 14.18 13.38 -4.07
CA VAL A 194 14.25 12.46 -2.93
C VAL A 194 13.49 11.18 -3.29
N LEU A 195 14.11 10.03 -3.10
CA LEU A 195 13.45 8.73 -3.24
C LEU A 195 13.53 7.98 -1.92
N LEU A 196 12.36 7.66 -1.35
CA LEU A 196 12.26 6.77 -0.20
C LEU A 196 12.12 5.32 -0.68
N VAL A 197 12.94 4.44 -0.13
CA VAL A 197 12.75 2.99 -0.20
C VAL A 197 12.34 2.56 1.20
N THR A 198 11.04 2.38 1.39
CA THR A 198 10.42 2.10 2.68
C THR A 198 10.30 0.59 2.89
N ASP A 199 11.02 0.09 3.90
CA ASP A 199 10.86 -1.27 4.39
C ASP A 199 9.67 -1.32 5.35
N LEU A 200 8.59 -1.97 4.91
CA LEU A 200 7.35 -2.08 5.67
C LEU A 200 7.49 -3.00 6.89
N LEU A 201 8.48 -3.92 6.88
CA LEU A 201 8.71 -4.85 7.97
C LEU A 201 9.63 -4.27 9.06
N GLU A 202 10.65 -3.50 8.65
CA GLU A 202 11.58 -2.84 9.59
C GLU A 202 11.07 -1.46 10.04
N GLU A 203 9.94 -1.00 9.49
CA GLU A 203 9.35 0.32 9.76
C GLU A 203 10.36 1.46 9.59
N ALA A 204 11.10 1.42 8.50
CA ALA A 204 12.18 2.37 8.22
C ALA A 204 12.27 2.68 6.73
N SER A 205 12.90 3.80 6.37
CA SER A 205 13.19 4.14 4.98
C SER A 205 14.68 4.34 4.75
N THR A 206 15.18 3.79 3.65
CA THR A 206 16.43 4.25 3.04
C THR A 206 16.08 5.35 2.04
N VAL A 207 16.66 6.54 2.18
CA VAL A 207 16.45 7.63 1.23
C VAL A 207 17.65 7.79 0.31
N PHE A 208 17.38 8.04 -0.96
CA PHE A 208 18.34 8.53 -1.94
C PHE A 208 18.01 9.97 -2.24
N VAL A 209 19.04 10.82 -2.37
CA VAL A 209 18.89 12.25 -2.63
C VAL A 209 19.87 12.65 -3.72
N VAL A 210 19.39 13.32 -4.76
CA VAL A 210 20.19 13.90 -5.85
C VAL A 210 19.74 15.34 -6.11
N GLY A 211 20.62 16.16 -6.70
CA GLY A 211 20.35 17.55 -7.03
C GLY A 211 21.27 18.52 -6.27
N ARG A 212 20.86 19.78 -6.19
CA ARG A 212 21.70 20.87 -5.66
C ARG A 212 21.60 21.07 -4.15
N GLU A 213 20.49 20.67 -3.53
CA GLU A 213 20.12 21.00 -2.15
C GLU A 213 20.19 19.77 -1.22
N VAL A 214 21.14 18.84 -1.47
CA VAL A 214 21.29 17.60 -0.72
C VAL A 214 21.52 17.85 0.79
N ASP A 215 22.36 18.83 1.13
CA ASP A 215 22.68 19.15 2.51
C ASP A 215 21.45 19.67 3.26
N LEU A 216 20.62 20.50 2.59
CA LEU A 216 19.40 21.03 3.16
C LEU A 216 18.35 19.93 3.43
N VAL A 217 18.31 18.91 2.55
CA VAL A 217 17.48 17.71 2.80
C VAL A 217 17.94 16.97 4.04
N GLY A 218 19.26 16.84 4.23
CA GLY A 218 19.85 16.21 5.43
C GLY A 218 19.48 16.96 6.70
N GLU A 219 19.61 18.29 6.71
CA GLU A 219 19.22 19.14 7.83
C GLU A 219 17.70 19.01 8.13
N ALA A 220 16.87 19.05 7.10
CA ALA A 220 15.42 18.94 7.25
C ALA A 220 14.95 17.62 7.82
N LEU A 221 15.62 16.51 7.46
CA LEU A 221 15.28 15.17 7.91
C LEU A 221 16.04 14.72 9.16
N ASP A 222 16.87 15.62 9.76
CA ASP A 222 17.78 15.31 10.86
C ASP A 222 18.64 14.05 10.59
N ALA A 223 19.22 13.99 9.38
CA ALA A 223 19.96 12.83 8.91
C ALA A 223 21.25 13.21 8.17
N GLU A 224 22.33 12.47 8.41
CA GLU A 224 23.56 12.60 7.66
C GLU A 224 23.44 11.90 6.29
N ILE A 225 23.43 12.70 5.21
CA ILE A 225 23.40 12.17 3.85
C ILE A 225 24.82 11.90 3.37
N THR A 226 25.23 10.66 3.39
CA THR A 226 26.54 10.23 2.91
C THR A 226 26.43 9.59 1.54
N GLY A 227 27.15 10.15 0.55
CA GLY A 227 27.10 9.64 -0.83
C GLY A 227 25.70 9.70 -1.44
N GLY A 228 24.86 10.68 -1.05
CA GLY A 228 23.49 10.84 -1.54
C GLY A 228 22.50 9.81 -0.94
N LYS A 229 22.83 9.23 0.23
CA LYS A 229 22.01 8.21 0.89
C LYS A 229 21.97 8.46 2.41
N ALA A 230 20.80 8.20 3.03
CA ALA A 230 20.66 8.11 4.47
C ALA A 230 19.67 6.99 4.86
N PHE A 231 19.75 6.53 6.10
CA PHE A 231 18.79 5.59 6.67
C PHE A 231 17.97 6.30 7.74
N LEU A 232 16.64 6.21 7.65
CA LEU A 232 15.69 6.93 8.48
C LEU A 232 14.82 5.93 9.27
N PRO A 233 15.19 5.56 10.49
CA PRO A 233 14.37 4.70 11.34
C PRO A 233 13.03 5.35 11.66
N GLY A 234 11.93 4.59 11.62
CA GLY A 234 10.59 5.07 11.94
C GLY A 234 9.96 5.99 10.88
N VAL A 235 10.63 6.23 9.76
CA VAL A 235 10.07 7.03 8.66
C VAL A 235 9.40 6.10 7.65
N MET A 236 8.07 6.15 7.62
CA MET A 236 7.20 5.30 6.81
C MET A 236 6.36 6.09 5.80
N SER A 237 6.18 7.38 6.02
CA SER A 237 5.23 8.17 5.25
C SER A 237 5.85 9.41 4.66
N ARG A 238 5.99 9.43 3.33
CA ARG A 238 6.36 10.63 2.58
C ARG A 238 5.52 11.83 2.99
N LYS A 239 4.19 11.68 2.98
CA LYS A 239 3.24 12.77 3.21
C LYS A 239 3.31 13.36 4.63
N LYS A 240 3.50 12.50 5.63
CA LYS A 240 3.43 12.94 7.04
C LYS A 240 4.80 13.28 7.62
N GLN A 241 5.86 12.61 7.18
CA GLN A 241 7.17 12.66 7.84
C GLN A 241 8.28 13.27 6.99
N VAL A 242 8.12 13.34 5.64
CA VAL A 242 9.15 13.88 4.75
C VAL A 242 8.74 15.22 4.15
N VAL A 243 7.54 15.32 3.60
CA VAL A 243 7.05 16.56 2.96
C VAL A 243 7.04 17.75 3.93
N PRO A 244 6.49 17.70 5.16
CA PRO A 244 6.41 18.86 6.02
C PRO A 244 7.77 19.43 6.46
N PRO A 245 8.77 18.64 6.89
CA PRO A 245 10.09 19.18 7.22
C PRO A 245 10.81 19.76 6.00
N LEU A 246 10.73 19.12 4.82
CA LEU A 246 11.29 19.69 3.59
C LEU A 246 10.62 21.01 3.21
N GLU A 247 9.29 21.07 3.24
CA GLU A 247 8.56 22.32 2.97
C GLU A 247 8.98 23.45 3.92
N SER A 248 9.23 23.12 5.19
CA SER A 248 9.68 24.11 6.19
C SER A 248 11.09 24.61 5.92
N ALA A 249 12.01 23.72 5.52
CA ALA A 249 13.42 24.04 5.30
C ALA A 249 13.65 24.80 3.96
N PHE A 250 12.80 24.55 2.95
CA PHE A 250 12.94 25.13 1.63
C PHE A 250 12.16 26.47 1.45
N ARG A 251 11.41 26.91 2.44
CA ARG A 251 10.78 28.23 2.48
C ARG A 251 11.77 29.32 2.87
#